data_9bb2cd2fcf0ed2251b9643df1ccbfaf2
#
_entry.id   9bb2cd2fcf0ed2251b9643df1ccbfaf2
#
_cell.length_a   1.000
_cell.length_b   1.000
_cell.length_c   1.000
_cell.angle_alpha   90.00
_cell.angle_beta   90.00
_cell.angle_gamma   90.00
#
_symmetry.space_group_name_H-M   'P 1'
#
loop_
_entity.id
_entity.type
_entity.pdbx_description
1 polymer ?
#
loop_
_entity_poly.entity_id
_entity_poly.type
_entity_poly.pdbx_seq_one_letter_code
_entity_poly.pdbx_strand_id
1 'polypeptide(L)'
;VTGHTAGPTARLHAALAAATEDSLVVDLSGVADRCAALRRELPGVAIRFAMKACPLDDVLSCLAARGVGVDAASPGEIAQALHAGVPAGRIHYGNTVKSDSDIAAAHRLGVRDFATDSLEDVRALAAHAPGSRVFCRLATSGQGALWGLSDKFGCGPDDAVRIMETARGLGLTPSGLSLHVGSQQMTADAYQRAFEQLGDVLTALRRRGITADHVNLGGGLPALGYLDRHGMPLDPPLDKIFTVLREGIRALRREHGDELAFLVEPGRHLVADHGALRARVARLALRRTPQGEPLHWLYLSCGKFSGLYEMDAVQYPLVFPTHLGAPTVPAVVAGPTCDSDDAYSHKEGLVQVPENLASGDPVWVLSCGAYATSYMTRGFNGFTPPQPVCTGGPASAGGLGEGPKR
;
A
#
# COMPACT_ATOMS: atom_id res chain seq x y z
N VAL A 1 27.22 -1.84 -7.32
CA VAL A 1 26.39 -1.52 -6.15
C VAL A 1 25.95 -0.07 -6.31
N THR A 2 24.87 0.16 -7.03
CA THR A 2 24.29 1.49 -7.19
C THR A 2 23.14 1.57 -6.18
N GLY A 3 23.39 2.24 -5.05
CA GLY A 3 22.37 2.55 -4.05
C GLY A 3 21.25 3.34 -4.72
N HIS A 4 20.07 2.76 -4.80
CA HIS A 4 18.87 3.38 -5.36
C HIS A 4 18.17 4.21 -4.28
N THR A 5 18.80 5.29 -3.83
CA THR A 5 18.03 6.41 -3.32
C THR A 5 17.54 7.18 -4.56
N ALA A 6 16.47 6.71 -5.16
CA ALA A 6 15.84 7.45 -6.23
C ALA A 6 15.26 8.74 -5.62
N GLY A 7 15.94 9.84 -5.79
CA GLY A 7 15.39 11.16 -5.54
C GLY A 7 14.09 11.35 -6.34
N PRO A 8 13.27 12.36 -6.04
CA PRO A 8 12.02 12.61 -6.74
C PRO A 8 12.30 12.72 -8.25
N THR A 9 11.43 12.15 -9.08
CA THR A 9 11.52 12.33 -10.53
C THR A 9 11.56 13.82 -10.87
N ALA A 10 12.18 14.20 -11.98
CA ALA A 10 12.22 15.60 -12.40
C ALA A 10 10.81 16.21 -12.47
N ARG A 11 9.81 15.40 -12.82
CA ARG A 11 8.40 15.83 -12.88
C ARG A 11 7.81 16.07 -11.49
N LEU A 12 8.04 15.13 -10.55
CA LEU A 12 7.60 15.28 -9.17
C LEU A 12 8.24 16.52 -8.53
N HIS A 13 9.56 16.70 -8.76
CA HIS A 13 10.30 17.89 -8.32
C HIS A 13 9.69 19.18 -8.87
N ALA A 14 9.43 19.25 -10.18
CA ALA A 14 8.83 20.43 -10.81
C ALA A 14 7.43 20.74 -10.26
N ALA A 15 6.61 19.71 -10.03
CA ALA A 15 5.27 19.89 -9.46
C ALA A 15 5.33 20.36 -8.00
N LEU A 16 6.24 19.83 -7.17
CA LEU A 16 6.46 20.29 -5.80
C LEU A 16 6.94 21.74 -5.76
N ALA A 17 7.83 22.13 -6.68
CA ALA A 17 8.33 23.50 -6.78
C ALA A 17 7.25 24.49 -7.23
N ALA A 18 6.32 24.06 -8.08
CA ALA A 18 5.21 24.89 -8.56
C ALA A 18 4.06 25.03 -7.57
N ALA A 19 3.93 24.08 -6.62
CA ALA A 19 2.85 24.12 -5.64
C ALA A 19 3.07 25.27 -4.63
N THR A 20 2.03 26.05 -4.39
CA THR A 20 2.03 27.18 -3.44
C THR A 20 1.41 26.81 -2.10
N GLU A 21 0.52 25.81 -2.07
CA GLU A 21 -0.18 25.34 -0.88
C GLU A 21 0.28 23.94 -0.48
N ASP A 22 -0.04 23.55 0.74
CA ASP A 22 0.23 22.21 1.24
C ASP A 22 -0.54 21.18 0.39
N SER A 23 0.19 20.27 -0.27
CA SER A 23 -0.36 19.37 -1.27
C SER A 23 0.33 18.02 -1.22
N LEU A 24 -0.42 16.94 -1.43
CA LEU A 24 0.14 15.64 -1.77
C LEU A 24 0.24 15.53 -3.29
N VAL A 25 1.46 15.57 -3.81
CA VAL A 25 1.71 15.45 -5.26
C VAL A 25 2.01 13.99 -5.59
N VAL A 26 1.30 13.44 -6.60
CA VAL A 26 1.50 12.06 -7.09
C VAL A 26 1.92 12.09 -8.55
N ASP A 27 3.05 11.48 -8.88
CA ASP A 27 3.55 11.32 -10.26
C ASP A 27 2.98 10.05 -10.90
N LEU A 28 1.92 10.18 -11.67
CA LEU A 28 1.26 9.09 -12.38
C LEU A 28 2.17 8.38 -13.39
N SER A 29 3.11 9.11 -14.00
CA SER A 29 4.08 8.48 -14.90
C SER A 29 5.05 7.59 -14.13
N GLY A 30 5.52 8.03 -12.97
CA GLY A 30 6.35 7.21 -12.08
C GLY A 30 5.62 5.94 -11.61
N VAL A 31 4.34 6.07 -11.25
CA VAL A 31 3.48 4.91 -10.91
C VAL A 31 3.37 3.94 -12.09
N ALA A 32 3.16 4.47 -13.30
CA ALA A 32 3.08 3.68 -14.53
C ALA A 32 4.39 2.94 -14.84
N ASP A 33 5.52 3.61 -14.69
CA ASP A 33 6.86 3.06 -14.92
C ASP A 33 7.18 1.97 -13.90
N ARG A 34 6.82 2.17 -12.64
CA ARG A 34 6.96 1.15 -11.59
C ARG A 34 6.09 -0.08 -11.88
N CYS A 35 4.86 0.12 -12.32
CA CYS A 35 3.98 -0.97 -12.75
C CYS A 35 4.58 -1.76 -13.93
N ALA A 36 5.14 -1.06 -14.92
CA ALA A 36 5.81 -1.69 -16.07
C ALA A 36 7.09 -2.46 -15.63
N ALA A 37 7.85 -1.92 -14.68
CA ALA A 37 9.01 -2.60 -14.10
C ALA A 37 8.58 -3.89 -13.39
N LEU A 38 7.55 -3.85 -12.56
CA LEU A 38 7.02 -5.03 -11.88
C LEU A 38 6.59 -6.13 -12.87
N ARG A 39 5.96 -5.77 -13.98
CA ARG A 39 5.60 -6.74 -15.03
C ARG A 39 6.81 -7.40 -15.71
N ARG A 40 7.93 -6.67 -15.84
CA ARG A 40 9.17 -7.25 -16.37
C ARG A 40 9.80 -8.23 -15.38
N GLU A 41 9.72 -7.93 -14.08
CA GLU A 41 10.22 -8.82 -13.02
C GLU A 41 9.39 -10.09 -12.86
N LEU A 42 8.06 -9.99 -13.03
CA LEU A 42 7.10 -11.08 -12.86
C LEU A 42 6.25 -11.28 -14.13
N PRO A 43 6.85 -11.79 -15.23
CA PRO A 43 6.13 -11.98 -16.48
C PRO A 43 5.03 -13.02 -16.32
N GLY A 44 3.84 -12.72 -16.85
CA GLY A 44 2.66 -13.59 -16.78
C GLY A 44 1.97 -13.63 -15.40
N VAL A 45 2.37 -12.77 -14.46
CA VAL A 45 1.69 -12.58 -13.19
C VAL A 45 0.72 -11.40 -13.30
N ALA A 46 -0.53 -11.60 -12.93
CA ALA A 46 -1.53 -10.55 -12.92
C ALA A 46 -1.28 -9.59 -11.75
N ILE A 47 -1.53 -8.30 -11.98
CA ILE A 47 -1.43 -7.28 -10.94
C ILE A 47 -2.84 -6.84 -10.56
N ARG A 48 -3.16 -6.89 -9.27
CA ARG A 48 -4.32 -6.26 -8.66
C ARG A 48 -3.84 -5.21 -7.66
N PHE A 49 -4.02 -3.95 -7.99
CA PHE A 49 -3.57 -2.86 -7.13
C PHE A 49 -4.35 -2.87 -5.81
N ALA A 50 -3.64 -2.94 -4.67
CA ALA A 50 -4.25 -2.78 -3.36
C ALA A 50 -4.63 -1.30 -3.16
N MET A 51 -5.85 -0.95 -3.57
CA MET A 51 -6.25 0.46 -3.72
C MET A 51 -6.28 1.25 -2.42
N LYS A 52 -6.42 0.57 -1.28
CA LYS A 52 -6.27 1.18 0.06
C LYS A 52 -4.96 1.96 0.24
N ALA A 53 -3.91 1.63 -0.51
CA ALA A 53 -2.63 2.33 -0.44
C ALA A 53 -2.71 3.76 -1.01
N CYS A 54 -3.49 3.98 -2.07
CA CYS A 54 -3.68 5.29 -2.69
C CYS A 54 -4.99 5.30 -3.51
N PRO A 55 -6.16 5.54 -2.86
CA PRO A 55 -7.48 5.46 -3.51
C PRO A 55 -7.84 6.75 -4.26
N LEU A 56 -6.91 7.27 -5.08
CA LEU A 56 -7.15 8.42 -5.95
C LEU A 56 -7.66 7.95 -7.31
N ASP A 57 -8.73 8.57 -7.81
CA ASP A 57 -9.34 8.20 -9.10
C ASP A 57 -8.35 8.28 -10.26
N ASP A 58 -7.47 9.28 -10.27
CA ASP A 58 -6.43 9.44 -11.29
C ASP A 58 -5.42 8.26 -11.25
N VAL A 59 -5.04 7.78 -10.06
CA VAL A 59 -4.15 6.62 -9.90
C VAL A 59 -4.85 5.35 -10.38
N LEU A 60 -6.11 5.16 -9.98
CA LEU A 60 -6.92 4.01 -10.39
C LEU A 60 -7.11 3.98 -11.90
N SER A 61 -7.49 5.11 -12.50
CA SER A 61 -7.67 5.25 -13.96
C SER A 61 -6.37 5.04 -14.73
N CYS A 62 -5.26 5.57 -14.21
CA CYS A 62 -3.92 5.37 -14.77
C CYS A 62 -3.52 3.88 -14.81
N LEU A 63 -3.79 3.15 -13.74
CA LEU A 63 -3.52 1.71 -13.64
C LEU A 63 -4.53 0.87 -14.44
N ALA A 64 -5.82 1.23 -14.43
CA ALA A 64 -6.87 0.56 -15.20
C ALA A 64 -6.59 0.61 -16.71
N ALA A 65 -6.17 1.78 -17.24
CA ALA A 65 -5.76 1.95 -18.63
C ALA A 65 -4.59 1.04 -19.05
N ARG A 66 -3.83 0.55 -18.07
CA ARG A 66 -2.73 -0.41 -18.26
C ARG A 66 -3.15 -1.86 -18.00
N GLY A 67 -4.43 -2.12 -17.82
CA GLY A 67 -4.96 -3.47 -17.59
C GLY A 67 -4.67 -4.03 -16.20
N VAL A 68 -4.35 -3.17 -15.23
CA VAL A 68 -4.22 -3.56 -13.82
C VAL A 68 -5.63 -3.73 -13.23
N GLY A 69 -5.83 -4.80 -12.47
CA GLY A 69 -7.04 -5.01 -11.68
C GLY A 69 -6.92 -4.36 -10.29
N VAL A 70 -7.91 -4.59 -9.43
CA VAL A 70 -7.96 -4.00 -8.09
C VAL A 70 -8.26 -5.05 -7.03
N ASP A 71 -7.53 -4.99 -5.92
CA ASP A 71 -7.91 -5.56 -4.64
C ASP A 71 -8.71 -4.50 -3.87
N ALA A 72 -10.01 -4.76 -3.68
CA ALA A 72 -10.94 -3.88 -2.98
C ALA A 72 -11.36 -4.48 -1.63
N ALA A 73 -11.54 -3.63 -0.63
CA ALA A 73 -11.87 -4.03 0.73
C ALA A 73 -13.32 -3.67 1.15
N SER A 74 -14.09 -3.04 0.28
CA SER A 74 -15.48 -2.63 0.56
C SER A 74 -16.28 -2.42 -0.73
N PRO A 75 -17.63 -2.42 -0.67
CA PRO A 75 -18.45 -2.04 -1.81
C PRO A 75 -18.19 -0.63 -2.33
N GLY A 76 -17.81 0.31 -1.44
CA GLY A 76 -17.41 1.66 -1.82
C GLY A 76 -16.16 1.68 -2.70
N GLU A 77 -15.13 0.94 -2.34
CA GLU A 77 -13.92 0.77 -3.15
C GLU A 77 -14.21 0.06 -4.47
N ILE A 78 -15.08 -0.95 -4.48
CA ILE A 78 -15.52 -1.63 -5.72
C ILE A 78 -16.20 -0.63 -6.66
N ALA A 79 -17.13 0.17 -6.15
CA ALA A 79 -17.82 1.18 -6.97
C ALA A 79 -16.85 2.22 -7.53
N GLN A 80 -15.90 2.68 -6.72
CA GLN A 80 -14.85 3.60 -7.14
C GLN A 80 -13.95 3.00 -8.23
N ALA A 81 -13.52 1.74 -8.07
CA ALA A 81 -12.71 1.04 -9.07
C ALA A 81 -13.45 0.87 -10.41
N LEU A 82 -14.75 0.54 -10.37
CA LEU A 82 -15.60 0.48 -11.56
C LEU A 82 -15.72 1.83 -12.24
N HIS A 83 -15.93 2.91 -11.47
CA HIS A 83 -15.97 4.28 -11.98
C HIS A 83 -14.65 4.69 -12.66
N ALA A 84 -13.52 4.29 -12.10
CA ALA A 84 -12.19 4.52 -12.66
C ALA A 84 -11.88 3.66 -13.90
N GLY A 85 -12.83 2.83 -14.36
CA GLY A 85 -12.71 2.03 -15.58
C GLY A 85 -12.13 0.63 -15.39
N VAL A 86 -12.01 0.12 -14.15
CA VAL A 86 -11.60 -1.26 -13.91
C VAL A 86 -12.78 -2.20 -14.16
N PRO A 87 -12.70 -3.17 -15.08
CA PRO A 87 -13.78 -4.13 -15.28
C PRO A 87 -14.04 -5.00 -14.04
N ALA A 88 -15.31 -5.30 -13.73
CA ALA A 88 -15.68 -6.10 -12.57
C ALA A 88 -14.93 -7.45 -12.47
N GLY A 89 -14.67 -8.13 -13.59
CA GLY A 89 -13.88 -9.36 -13.64
C GLY A 89 -12.39 -9.19 -13.30
N ARG A 90 -11.91 -7.95 -13.13
CA ARG A 90 -10.55 -7.63 -12.66
C ARG A 90 -10.55 -7.04 -11.25
N ILE A 91 -11.68 -7.07 -10.56
CA ILE A 91 -11.82 -6.68 -9.16
C ILE A 91 -12.09 -7.94 -8.35
N HIS A 92 -11.37 -8.12 -7.26
CA HIS A 92 -11.74 -9.08 -6.24
C HIS A 92 -12.03 -8.37 -4.91
N TYR A 93 -12.90 -8.96 -4.10
CA TYR A 93 -13.16 -8.49 -2.76
C TYR A 93 -12.20 -9.18 -1.79
N GLY A 94 -11.04 -8.56 -1.54
CA GLY A 94 -9.92 -9.17 -0.81
C GLY A 94 -10.03 -9.11 0.71
N ASN A 95 -10.97 -8.32 1.27
CA ASN A 95 -11.22 -8.32 2.71
C ASN A 95 -11.98 -9.58 3.11
N THR A 96 -11.43 -10.38 4.03
CA THR A 96 -12.08 -11.59 4.55
C THR A 96 -13.19 -11.28 5.55
N VAL A 97 -13.22 -10.07 6.12
CA VAL A 97 -14.29 -9.61 7.04
C VAL A 97 -15.29 -8.77 6.25
N LYS A 98 -16.49 -9.30 6.07
CA LYS A 98 -17.56 -8.68 5.28
C LYS A 98 -18.91 -8.84 5.97
N SER A 99 -19.78 -7.83 5.91
CA SER A 99 -21.17 -8.01 6.30
C SER A 99 -21.97 -8.65 5.17
N ASP A 100 -23.12 -9.26 5.51
CA ASP A 100 -24.04 -9.85 4.53
C ASP A 100 -24.48 -8.82 3.49
N SER A 101 -24.74 -7.60 3.93
CA SER A 101 -25.12 -6.48 3.05
C SER A 101 -24.01 -6.10 2.08
N ASP A 102 -22.73 -6.13 2.54
CA ASP A 102 -21.57 -5.81 1.71
C ASP A 102 -21.29 -6.90 0.68
N ILE A 103 -21.45 -8.18 1.06
CA ILE A 103 -21.35 -9.31 0.15
C ILE A 103 -22.39 -9.16 -0.97
N ALA A 104 -23.67 -8.94 -0.59
CA ALA A 104 -24.74 -8.76 -1.56
C ALA A 104 -24.51 -7.52 -2.45
N ALA A 105 -24.01 -6.42 -1.91
CA ALA A 105 -23.70 -5.21 -2.67
C ALA A 105 -22.58 -5.45 -3.69
N ALA A 106 -21.48 -6.07 -3.28
CA ALA A 106 -20.36 -6.41 -4.17
C ALA A 106 -20.82 -7.36 -5.31
N HIS A 107 -21.65 -8.34 -4.98
CA HIS A 107 -22.20 -9.26 -5.97
C HIS A 107 -23.11 -8.54 -7.00
N ARG A 108 -23.95 -7.60 -6.55
CA ARG A 108 -24.76 -6.74 -7.45
C ARG A 108 -23.91 -5.86 -8.35
N LEU A 109 -22.77 -5.36 -7.85
CA LEU A 109 -21.78 -4.61 -8.64
C LEU A 109 -21.01 -5.46 -9.66
N GLY A 110 -21.26 -6.77 -9.71
CA GLY A 110 -20.67 -7.68 -10.68
C GLY A 110 -19.38 -8.37 -10.23
N VAL A 111 -18.91 -8.15 -9.01
CA VAL A 111 -17.78 -8.90 -8.46
C VAL A 111 -18.17 -10.36 -8.23
N ARG A 112 -17.28 -11.27 -8.58
CA ARG A 112 -17.47 -12.72 -8.47
C ARG A 112 -16.33 -13.43 -7.77
N ASP A 113 -15.21 -12.78 -7.50
CA ASP A 113 -14.07 -13.32 -6.77
C ASP A 113 -14.01 -12.73 -5.35
N PHE A 114 -14.12 -13.58 -4.34
CA PHE A 114 -14.16 -13.18 -2.92
C PHE A 114 -13.08 -13.91 -2.11
N ALA A 115 -12.33 -13.16 -1.31
CA ALA A 115 -11.46 -13.73 -0.30
C ALA A 115 -12.30 -14.24 0.89
N THR A 116 -11.86 -15.33 1.49
CA THR A 116 -12.43 -15.87 2.73
C THR A 116 -11.35 -16.51 3.59
N ASP A 117 -11.59 -16.63 4.90
CA ASP A 117 -10.72 -17.35 5.85
C ASP A 117 -11.49 -18.01 6.98
N SER A 118 -12.84 -18.10 6.85
CA SER A 118 -13.69 -18.70 7.87
C SER A 118 -14.90 -19.42 7.26
N LEU A 119 -15.43 -20.40 7.99
CA LEU A 119 -16.65 -21.13 7.60
C LEU A 119 -17.89 -20.23 7.65
N GLU A 120 -17.90 -19.26 8.56
CA GLU A 120 -18.98 -18.30 8.72
C GLU A 120 -19.09 -17.41 7.48
N ASP A 121 -17.95 -16.88 7.01
CA ASP A 121 -17.91 -16.05 5.81
C ASP A 121 -18.29 -16.86 4.54
N VAL A 122 -17.86 -18.11 4.42
CA VAL A 122 -18.27 -18.99 3.30
C VAL A 122 -19.78 -19.19 3.26
N ARG A 123 -20.41 -19.41 4.41
CA ARG A 123 -21.88 -19.54 4.49
C ARG A 123 -22.58 -18.25 4.08
N ALA A 124 -22.05 -17.11 4.52
CA ALA A 124 -22.57 -15.80 4.13
C ALA A 124 -22.41 -15.55 2.61
N LEU A 125 -21.25 -15.91 2.05
CA LEU A 125 -21.01 -15.83 0.60
C LEU A 125 -21.98 -16.70 -0.18
N ALA A 126 -22.25 -17.93 0.25
CA ALA A 126 -23.22 -18.81 -0.40
C ALA A 126 -24.65 -18.24 -0.39
N ALA A 127 -25.04 -17.57 0.71
CA ALA A 127 -26.35 -16.97 0.86
C ALA A 127 -26.52 -15.65 0.07
N HIS A 128 -25.51 -14.80 0.05
CA HIS A 128 -25.59 -13.42 -0.46
C HIS A 128 -24.87 -13.14 -1.77
N ALA A 129 -24.01 -14.08 -2.22
CA ALA A 129 -23.32 -14.05 -3.50
C ALA A 129 -23.29 -15.45 -4.15
N PRO A 130 -24.46 -16.09 -4.40
CA PRO A 130 -24.51 -17.46 -4.89
C PRO A 130 -23.76 -17.63 -6.21
N GLY A 131 -23.10 -18.81 -6.39
CA GLY A 131 -22.33 -19.14 -7.57
C GLY A 131 -21.01 -18.37 -7.72
N SER A 132 -20.63 -17.58 -6.73
CA SER A 132 -19.36 -16.85 -6.74
C SER A 132 -18.16 -17.76 -6.58
N ARG A 133 -17.02 -17.27 -7.01
CA ARG A 133 -15.70 -17.87 -6.83
C ARG A 133 -15.14 -17.44 -5.49
N VAL A 134 -14.49 -18.34 -4.79
CA VAL A 134 -13.86 -18.04 -3.51
C VAL A 134 -12.42 -18.52 -3.51
N PHE A 135 -11.53 -17.70 -2.95
CA PHE A 135 -10.15 -18.04 -2.67
C PHE A 135 -9.86 -17.89 -1.19
N CYS A 136 -9.18 -18.88 -0.62
CA CYS A 136 -8.95 -18.93 0.82
C CYS A 136 -7.64 -18.24 1.20
N ARG A 137 -7.70 -17.35 2.18
CA ARG A 137 -6.53 -16.65 2.70
C ARG A 137 -5.86 -17.47 3.79
N LEU A 138 -4.58 -17.79 3.58
CA LEU A 138 -3.73 -18.46 4.55
C LEU A 138 -3.10 -17.45 5.51
N ALA A 139 -3.00 -17.83 6.77
CA ALA A 139 -2.25 -17.07 7.77
C ALA A 139 -0.75 -17.16 7.48
N THR A 140 -0.04 -16.06 7.71
CA THR A 140 1.43 -15.99 7.66
C THR A 140 1.97 -15.42 8.96
N SER A 141 3.23 -15.67 9.27
CA SER A 141 3.84 -15.14 10.49
C SER A 141 4.09 -13.62 10.46
N GLY A 142 4.07 -13.01 9.27
CA GLY A 142 4.46 -11.61 9.07
C GLY A 142 5.93 -11.32 9.41
N GLN A 143 6.72 -12.33 9.73
CA GLN A 143 8.11 -12.16 10.13
C GLN A 143 8.95 -11.56 9.01
N GLY A 144 9.78 -10.57 9.37
CA GLY A 144 10.63 -9.85 8.44
C GLY A 144 9.99 -8.64 7.79
N ALA A 145 8.70 -8.40 8.00
CA ALA A 145 8.03 -7.18 7.55
C ALA A 145 8.11 -6.09 8.63
N LEU A 146 8.10 -4.82 8.21
CA LEU A 146 7.96 -3.71 9.16
C LEU A 146 6.58 -3.75 9.84
N TRP A 147 5.54 -4.08 9.06
CA TRP A 147 4.18 -4.29 9.58
C TRP A 147 3.75 -5.73 9.28
N GLY A 148 3.86 -6.59 10.29
CA GLY A 148 3.58 -8.02 10.17
C GLY A 148 2.14 -8.35 9.80
N LEU A 149 1.16 -7.71 10.42
CA LEU A 149 -0.28 -7.77 10.09
C LEU A 149 -0.91 -9.18 10.13
N SER A 150 -0.36 -10.12 10.90
CA SER A 150 -0.71 -11.54 10.80
C SER A 150 -1.90 -12.00 11.65
N ASP A 151 -2.12 -11.41 12.81
CA ASP A 151 -3.02 -11.99 13.83
C ASP A 151 -4.52 -11.81 13.53
N LYS A 152 -4.87 -10.89 12.64
CA LYS A 152 -6.28 -10.56 12.33
C LYS A 152 -6.87 -11.41 11.22
N PHE A 153 -6.05 -11.92 10.30
CA PHE A 153 -6.50 -12.50 9.05
C PHE A 153 -5.80 -13.81 8.71
N GLY A 154 -6.53 -14.63 7.96
CA GLY A 154 -6.03 -15.88 7.43
C GLY A 154 -6.29 -17.05 8.36
N CYS A 155 -6.36 -18.25 7.80
CA CYS A 155 -6.55 -19.50 8.52
C CYS A 155 -5.37 -20.45 8.32
N GLY A 156 -5.31 -21.47 9.15
CA GLY A 156 -4.33 -22.55 9.02
C GLY A 156 -4.60 -23.47 7.81
N PRO A 157 -3.61 -24.29 7.43
CA PRO A 157 -3.74 -25.19 6.26
C PRO A 157 -4.94 -26.13 6.32
N ASP A 158 -5.20 -26.78 7.46
CA ASP A 158 -6.32 -27.71 7.60
C ASP A 158 -7.68 -27.01 7.51
N ASP A 159 -7.78 -25.81 8.11
CA ASP A 159 -9.00 -25.01 8.01
C ASP A 159 -9.23 -24.52 6.59
N ALA A 160 -8.18 -24.15 5.84
CA ALA A 160 -8.30 -23.76 4.45
C ALA A 160 -8.90 -24.90 3.59
N VAL A 161 -8.46 -26.14 3.81
CA VAL A 161 -9.04 -27.30 3.11
C VAL A 161 -10.52 -27.47 3.47
N ARG A 162 -10.88 -27.38 4.75
CA ARG A 162 -12.28 -27.50 5.22
C ARG A 162 -13.17 -26.37 4.66
N ILE A 163 -12.66 -25.14 4.61
CA ILE A 163 -13.33 -23.96 4.05
C ILE A 163 -13.63 -24.20 2.57
N MET A 164 -12.65 -24.65 1.79
CA MET A 164 -12.80 -24.87 0.36
C MET A 164 -13.73 -26.06 0.05
N GLU A 165 -13.70 -27.15 0.83
CA GLU A 165 -14.68 -28.24 0.72
C GLU A 165 -16.11 -27.76 1.02
N THR A 166 -16.26 -26.95 2.07
CA THR A 166 -17.54 -26.35 2.45
C THR A 166 -18.07 -25.43 1.36
N ALA A 167 -17.21 -24.58 0.80
CA ALA A 167 -17.56 -23.69 -0.30
C ALA A 167 -18.12 -24.46 -1.50
N ARG A 168 -17.44 -25.55 -1.91
CA ARG A 168 -17.93 -26.43 -2.97
C ARG A 168 -19.27 -27.07 -2.63
N GLY A 169 -19.43 -27.55 -1.39
CA GLY A 169 -20.68 -28.16 -0.92
C GLY A 169 -21.88 -27.22 -0.90
N LEU A 170 -21.61 -25.91 -0.76
CA LEU A 170 -22.62 -24.85 -0.77
C LEU A 170 -22.86 -24.22 -2.15
N GLY A 171 -22.27 -24.78 -3.23
CA GLY A 171 -22.48 -24.30 -4.60
C GLY A 171 -21.63 -23.08 -4.98
N LEU A 172 -20.62 -22.74 -4.18
CA LEU A 172 -19.57 -21.79 -4.56
C LEU A 172 -18.47 -22.50 -5.36
N THR A 173 -17.65 -21.74 -6.07
CA THR A 173 -16.50 -22.28 -6.81
C THR A 173 -15.21 -22.02 -6.04
N PRO A 174 -14.59 -23.05 -5.42
CA PRO A 174 -13.24 -22.93 -4.86
C PRO A 174 -12.25 -22.59 -5.99
N SER A 175 -11.71 -21.37 -6.00
CA SER A 175 -10.91 -20.89 -7.12
C SER A 175 -9.43 -20.77 -6.83
N GLY A 176 -9.03 -20.55 -5.59
CA GLY A 176 -7.61 -20.32 -5.31
C GLY A 176 -7.26 -20.19 -3.84
N LEU A 177 -6.01 -19.87 -3.65
CA LEU A 177 -5.44 -19.53 -2.33
C LEU A 177 -4.83 -18.13 -2.38
N SER A 178 -4.83 -17.45 -1.23
CA SER A 178 -4.12 -16.19 -1.07
C SER A 178 -3.36 -16.14 0.24
N LEU A 179 -2.41 -15.25 0.32
CA LEU A 179 -1.70 -14.91 1.55
C LEU A 179 -1.18 -13.46 1.49
N HIS A 180 -0.65 -12.98 2.61
CA HIS A 180 0.03 -11.70 2.67
C HIS A 180 1.19 -11.81 3.65
N VAL A 181 2.42 -11.61 3.19
CA VAL A 181 3.64 -11.82 3.99
C VAL A 181 3.98 -10.66 4.94
N GLY A 182 3.10 -9.70 5.11
CA GLY A 182 3.33 -8.46 5.85
C GLY A 182 3.74 -7.30 4.93
N SER A 183 3.49 -6.06 5.38
CA SER A 183 3.77 -4.85 4.60
C SER A 183 5.21 -4.40 4.76
N GLN A 184 5.83 -3.88 3.69
CA GLN A 184 7.26 -3.53 3.65
C GLN A 184 8.13 -4.73 4.07
N GLN A 185 8.10 -5.79 3.27
CA GLN A 185 8.83 -7.01 3.59
C GLN A 185 10.34 -6.79 3.35
N MET A 186 11.12 -7.06 4.39
CA MET A 186 12.57 -6.86 4.41
C MET A 186 13.38 -8.14 4.23
N THR A 187 12.71 -9.28 3.95
CA THR A 187 13.38 -10.57 3.71
C THR A 187 12.70 -11.39 2.61
N ALA A 188 13.48 -12.09 1.81
CA ALA A 188 12.98 -13.03 0.82
C ALA A 188 12.44 -14.33 1.43
N ASP A 189 12.90 -14.70 2.62
CA ASP A 189 12.54 -15.96 3.30
C ASP A 189 11.03 -16.03 3.63
N ALA A 190 10.39 -14.88 3.82
CA ALA A 190 8.95 -14.83 4.05
C ALA A 190 8.16 -15.38 2.85
N TYR A 191 8.59 -15.05 1.64
CA TYR A 191 7.99 -15.58 0.41
C TYR A 191 8.33 -17.06 0.19
N GLN A 192 9.54 -17.50 0.55
CA GLN A 192 9.90 -18.91 0.46
C GLN A 192 8.99 -19.77 1.33
N ARG A 193 8.82 -19.42 2.61
CA ARG A 193 7.88 -20.11 3.51
C ARG A 193 6.45 -20.07 3.01
N ALA A 194 6.05 -18.97 2.39
CA ALA A 194 4.73 -18.83 1.79
C ALA A 194 4.50 -19.84 0.65
N PHE A 195 5.48 -20.04 -0.23
CA PHE A 195 5.40 -21.03 -1.31
C PHE A 195 5.34 -22.48 -0.80
N GLU A 196 6.09 -22.79 0.27
CA GLU A 196 6.02 -24.12 0.93
C GLU A 196 4.60 -24.39 1.43
N GLN A 197 4.02 -23.44 2.19
CA GLN A 197 2.66 -23.56 2.70
C GLN A 197 1.61 -23.66 1.59
N LEU A 198 1.74 -22.87 0.52
CA LEU A 198 0.85 -22.92 -0.65
C LEU A 198 0.91 -24.30 -1.33
N GLY A 199 2.09 -24.87 -1.53
CA GLY A 199 2.28 -26.18 -2.13
C GLY A 199 1.60 -27.30 -1.34
N ASP A 200 1.76 -27.28 -0.01
CA ASP A 200 1.12 -28.25 0.89
C ASP A 200 -0.40 -28.19 0.80
N VAL A 201 -0.99 -26.99 0.86
CA VAL A 201 -2.44 -26.80 0.82
C VAL A 201 -3.01 -27.13 -0.56
N LEU A 202 -2.35 -26.73 -1.66
CA LEU A 202 -2.75 -27.10 -3.01
C LEU A 202 -2.76 -28.61 -3.21
N THR A 203 -1.74 -29.30 -2.69
CA THR A 203 -1.66 -30.78 -2.72
C THR A 203 -2.79 -31.40 -1.92
N ALA A 204 -3.10 -30.88 -0.74
CA ALA A 204 -4.21 -31.36 0.09
C ALA A 204 -5.58 -31.16 -0.59
N LEU A 205 -5.80 -30.01 -1.20
CA LEU A 205 -7.01 -29.71 -1.98
C LEU A 205 -7.19 -30.67 -3.17
N ARG A 206 -6.10 -30.91 -3.92
CA ARG A 206 -6.13 -31.82 -5.07
C ARG A 206 -6.49 -33.27 -4.67
N ARG A 207 -6.01 -33.74 -3.51
CA ARG A 207 -6.41 -35.07 -2.96
C ARG A 207 -7.90 -35.13 -2.62
N ARG A 208 -8.55 -33.99 -2.41
CA ARG A 208 -10.00 -33.86 -2.17
C ARG A 208 -10.80 -33.55 -3.44
N GLY A 209 -10.14 -33.60 -4.62
CA GLY A 209 -10.77 -33.32 -5.91
C GLY A 209 -11.13 -31.84 -6.11
N ILE A 210 -10.39 -30.94 -5.45
CA ILE A 210 -10.48 -29.51 -5.65
C ILE A 210 -9.21 -29.04 -6.35
N THR A 211 -9.36 -28.49 -7.55
CA THR A 211 -8.27 -27.90 -8.32
C THR A 211 -8.38 -26.37 -8.26
N ALA A 212 -7.42 -25.71 -7.63
CA ALA A 212 -7.33 -24.26 -7.66
C ALA A 212 -6.83 -23.80 -9.04
N ASP A 213 -7.40 -22.73 -9.57
CA ASP A 213 -6.98 -22.15 -10.85
C ASP A 213 -6.03 -20.98 -10.67
N HIS A 214 -5.92 -20.41 -9.46
CA HIS A 214 -4.98 -19.34 -9.20
C HIS A 214 -4.39 -19.34 -7.78
N VAL A 215 -3.25 -18.66 -7.65
CA VAL A 215 -2.61 -18.31 -6.39
C VAL A 215 -2.39 -16.80 -6.36
N ASN A 216 -2.88 -16.19 -5.30
CA ASN A 216 -2.67 -14.79 -5.00
C ASN A 216 -1.55 -14.65 -3.96
N LEU A 217 -0.40 -14.16 -4.39
CA LEU A 217 0.79 -13.97 -3.55
C LEU A 217 0.70 -12.73 -2.64
N GLY A 218 -0.43 -12.01 -2.72
CA GLY A 218 -0.72 -10.85 -1.89
C GLY A 218 0.16 -9.65 -2.15
N GLY A 219 0.22 -8.79 -1.14
CA GLY A 219 1.10 -7.64 -1.09
C GLY A 219 2.42 -7.94 -0.38
N GLY A 220 3.02 -6.87 0.16
CA GLY A 220 4.27 -6.95 0.91
C GLY A 220 5.49 -6.45 0.16
N LEU A 221 5.43 -6.32 -1.17
CA LEU A 221 6.53 -5.74 -1.95
C LEU A 221 6.88 -4.35 -1.42
N PRO A 222 8.18 -4.09 -1.11
CA PRO A 222 8.60 -2.89 -0.42
C PRO A 222 8.68 -1.65 -1.32
N ALA A 223 8.54 -0.47 -0.71
CA ALA A 223 9.05 0.79 -1.22
C ALA A 223 10.55 0.89 -0.94
N LEU A 224 11.25 1.75 -1.68
CA LEU A 224 12.71 1.88 -1.61
C LEU A 224 13.16 3.21 -0.98
N GLY A 225 12.27 4.20 -0.88
CA GLY A 225 12.62 5.55 -0.45
C GLY A 225 12.47 5.82 1.05
N TYR A 226 12.17 4.83 1.86
CA TYR A 226 12.03 5.01 3.31
C TYR A 226 13.37 5.00 4.04
N LEU A 227 13.42 5.71 5.14
CA LEU A 227 14.47 5.62 6.13
C LEU A 227 13.94 4.84 7.35
N ASP A 228 14.84 4.16 8.05
CA ASP A 228 14.51 3.57 9.35
C ASP A 228 14.31 4.64 10.43
N ARG A 229 14.01 4.22 11.66
CA ARG A 229 13.82 5.13 12.80
C ARG A 229 15.09 5.92 13.18
N HIS A 230 16.26 5.48 12.70
CA HIS A 230 17.55 6.15 12.93
C HIS A 230 17.95 7.07 11.77
N GLY A 231 17.09 7.19 10.75
CA GLY A 231 17.35 8.01 9.56
C GLY A 231 18.25 7.34 8.52
N MET A 232 18.51 6.03 8.66
CA MET A 232 19.29 5.27 7.67
C MET A 232 18.38 4.72 6.58
N PRO A 233 18.81 4.73 5.30
CA PRO A 233 18.04 4.15 4.22
C PRO A 233 17.66 2.69 4.49
N LEU A 234 16.38 2.35 4.33
CA LEU A 234 15.96 0.96 4.29
C LEU A 234 16.41 0.35 2.97
N ASP A 235 17.08 -0.81 3.05
CA ASP A 235 17.59 -1.53 1.88
C ASP A 235 16.94 -2.93 1.80
N PRO A 236 15.66 -3.02 1.37
CA PRO A 236 15.00 -4.30 1.21
C PRO A 236 15.66 -5.10 0.05
N PRO A 237 15.85 -6.42 0.20
CA PRO A 237 16.53 -7.24 -0.80
C PRO A 237 15.61 -7.58 -1.99
N LEU A 238 15.20 -6.55 -2.75
CA LEU A 238 14.15 -6.64 -3.77
C LEU A 238 14.49 -7.66 -4.86
N ASP A 239 15.75 -7.70 -5.32
CA ASP A 239 16.19 -8.67 -6.35
C ASP A 239 16.06 -10.11 -5.87
N LYS A 240 16.40 -10.36 -4.59
CA LYS A 240 16.24 -11.70 -3.97
C LYS A 240 14.74 -12.05 -3.83
N ILE A 241 13.92 -11.08 -3.45
CA ILE A 241 12.46 -11.26 -3.37
C ILE A 241 11.91 -11.67 -4.74
N PHE A 242 12.25 -10.96 -5.81
CA PHE A 242 11.80 -11.32 -7.15
C PHE A 242 12.35 -12.67 -7.62
N THR A 243 13.56 -13.02 -7.24
CA THR A 243 14.13 -14.34 -7.55
C THR A 243 13.33 -15.44 -6.90
N VAL A 244 13.04 -15.34 -5.58
CA VAL A 244 12.22 -16.32 -4.85
C VAL A 244 10.81 -16.39 -5.42
N LEU A 245 10.20 -15.27 -5.77
CA LEU A 245 8.88 -15.24 -6.40
C LEU A 245 8.87 -16.01 -7.73
N ARG A 246 9.83 -15.75 -8.62
CA ARG A 246 9.94 -16.47 -9.91
C ARG A 246 10.18 -17.96 -9.74
N GLU A 247 11.04 -18.35 -8.81
CA GLU A 247 11.35 -19.76 -8.54
C GLU A 247 10.17 -20.50 -7.93
N GLY A 248 9.50 -19.90 -6.94
CA GLY A 248 8.29 -20.46 -6.33
C GLY A 248 7.14 -20.64 -7.32
N ILE A 249 6.90 -19.64 -8.18
CA ILE A 249 5.90 -19.73 -9.26
C ILE A 249 6.22 -20.90 -10.20
N ARG A 250 7.47 -21.03 -10.63
CA ARG A 250 7.87 -22.16 -11.50
C ARG A 250 7.73 -23.51 -10.78
N ALA A 251 8.06 -23.58 -9.50
CA ALA A 251 7.93 -24.80 -8.71
C ALA A 251 6.46 -25.24 -8.60
N LEU A 252 5.57 -24.33 -8.21
CA LEU A 252 4.14 -24.64 -8.10
C LEU A 252 3.50 -24.99 -9.45
N ARG A 253 3.91 -24.34 -10.55
CA ARG A 253 3.44 -24.73 -11.89
C ARG A 253 3.88 -26.14 -12.28
N ARG A 254 5.14 -26.51 -12.04
CA ARG A 254 5.62 -27.88 -12.29
C ARG A 254 4.85 -28.94 -11.52
N GLU A 255 4.41 -28.63 -10.30
CA GLU A 255 3.73 -29.58 -9.43
C GLU A 255 2.21 -29.63 -9.68
N HIS A 256 1.59 -28.46 -9.91
CA HIS A 256 0.12 -28.33 -9.95
C HIS A 256 -0.44 -28.06 -11.36
N GLY A 257 0.41 -27.82 -12.34
CA GLY A 257 0.04 -27.60 -13.74
C GLY A 257 0.37 -26.19 -14.24
N ASP A 258 0.72 -26.08 -15.51
CA ASP A 258 1.12 -24.82 -16.15
C ASP A 258 -0.02 -23.80 -16.22
N GLU A 259 -1.28 -24.27 -16.17
CA GLU A 259 -2.48 -23.42 -16.17
C GLU A 259 -2.72 -22.69 -14.84
N LEU A 260 -1.95 -23.01 -13.78
CA LEU A 260 -2.07 -22.32 -12.50
C LEU A 260 -1.66 -20.85 -12.68
N ALA A 261 -2.63 -19.96 -12.56
CA ALA A 261 -2.42 -18.53 -12.67
C ALA A 261 -1.85 -17.95 -11.37
N PHE A 262 -1.09 -16.86 -11.50
CA PHE A 262 -0.57 -16.14 -10.35
C PHE A 262 -0.95 -14.67 -10.41
N LEU A 263 -1.18 -14.09 -9.24
CA LEU A 263 -1.39 -12.65 -9.12
C LEU A 263 -0.69 -12.11 -7.86
N VAL A 264 -0.44 -10.81 -7.87
CA VAL A 264 0.14 -10.03 -6.76
C VAL A 264 -0.73 -8.81 -6.47
N GLU A 265 -0.70 -8.35 -5.21
CA GLU A 265 -1.46 -7.20 -4.73
C GLU A 265 -0.54 -6.04 -4.29
N PRO A 266 0.30 -5.49 -5.17
CA PRO A 266 1.15 -4.38 -4.79
C PRO A 266 0.31 -3.14 -4.51
N GLY A 267 0.51 -2.53 -3.34
CA GLY A 267 0.02 -1.19 -3.01
C GLY A 267 1.20 -0.24 -2.89
N ARG A 268 1.86 -0.27 -1.74
CA ARG A 268 3.03 0.54 -1.40
C ARG A 268 4.09 0.57 -2.49
N HIS A 269 4.47 -0.58 -3.01
CA HIS A 269 5.51 -0.72 -4.04
C HIS A 269 5.25 0.11 -5.31
N LEU A 270 3.97 0.31 -5.68
CA LEU A 270 3.63 1.06 -6.88
C LEU A 270 3.58 2.57 -6.66
N VAL A 271 3.22 3.04 -5.47
CA VAL A 271 2.86 4.45 -5.28
C VAL A 271 3.74 5.21 -4.30
N ALA A 272 4.35 4.54 -3.30
CA ALA A 272 5.05 5.23 -2.21
C ALA A 272 6.12 6.21 -2.72
N ASP A 273 7.06 5.73 -3.54
CA ASP A 273 8.20 6.51 -4.03
C ASP A 273 7.82 7.54 -5.10
N HIS A 274 6.57 7.52 -5.55
CA HIS A 274 6.02 8.41 -6.59
C HIS A 274 5.04 9.44 -6.04
N GLY A 275 4.95 9.57 -4.71
CA GLY A 275 4.20 10.61 -4.03
C GLY A 275 5.06 11.37 -3.04
N ALA A 276 4.84 12.66 -2.93
CA ALA A 276 5.51 13.54 -1.98
C ALA A 276 4.56 14.61 -1.46
N LEU A 277 4.69 14.97 -0.18
CA LEU A 277 3.99 16.10 0.39
C LEU A 277 4.84 17.37 0.24
N ARG A 278 4.24 18.41 -0.29
CA ARG A 278 4.72 19.78 -0.11
C ARG A 278 4.06 20.31 1.16
N ALA A 279 4.88 20.64 2.12
CA ALA A 279 4.49 21.19 3.41
C ALA A 279 5.27 22.47 3.70
N ARG A 280 5.03 23.08 4.84
CA ARG A 280 5.73 24.28 5.33
C ARG A 280 6.27 24.04 6.72
N VAL A 281 7.37 24.73 7.03
CA VAL A 281 7.85 24.89 8.40
C VAL A 281 6.84 25.75 9.17
N ALA A 282 6.29 25.21 10.24
CA ALA A 282 5.54 26.03 11.21
C ALA A 282 6.51 26.73 12.15
N ARG A 283 7.50 26.01 12.69
CA ARG A 283 8.51 26.55 13.58
C ARG A 283 9.69 25.61 13.75
N LEU A 284 10.91 26.14 13.80
CA LEU A 284 12.06 25.47 14.41
C LEU A 284 12.27 26.09 15.80
N ALA A 285 12.14 25.29 16.86
CA ALA A 285 12.21 25.76 18.23
C ALA A 285 13.29 25.03 19.02
N LEU A 286 14.09 25.74 19.77
CA LEU A 286 15.02 25.16 20.73
C LEU A 286 14.29 24.94 22.07
N ARG A 287 14.25 23.70 22.52
CA ARG A 287 13.72 23.30 23.83
C ARG A 287 14.82 22.69 24.69
N ARG A 288 14.52 22.43 25.95
CA ARG A 288 15.39 21.66 26.83
C ARG A 288 14.75 20.33 27.17
N THR A 289 15.56 19.28 27.16
CA THR A 289 15.15 17.97 27.69
C THR A 289 14.92 18.06 29.20
N PRO A 290 14.29 17.08 29.85
CA PRO A 290 14.18 17.01 31.30
C PRO A 290 15.54 17.04 32.03
N GLN A 291 16.61 16.65 31.34
CA GLN A 291 18.00 16.69 31.85
C GLN A 291 18.67 18.03 31.61
N GLY A 292 17.99 19.01 30.98
CA GLY A 292 18.48 20.35 30.70
C GLY A 292 19.22 20.52 29.38
N GLU A 293 19.42 19.43 28.60
CA GLU A 293 20.14 19.47 27.33
C GLU A 293 19.33 20.20 26.24
N PRO A 294 19.97 20.97 25.37
CA PRO A 294 19.29 21.61 24.24
C PRO A 294 18.85 20.61 23.21
N LEU A 295 17.61 20.75 22.72
CA LEU A 295 17.02 19.88 21.70
C LEU A 295 16.15 20.73 20.75
N HIS A 296 16.45 20.68 19.45
CA HIS A 296 15.61 21.35 18.46
C HIS A 296 14.38 20.51 18.14
N TRP A 297 13.28 21.19 17.90
CA TRP A 297 12.00 20.66 17.45
C TRP A 297 11.58 21.38 16.18
N LEU A 298 11.48 20.65 15.08
CA LEU A 298 10.94 21.15 13.82
C LEU A 298 9.47 20.78 13.72
N TYR A 299 8.62 21.78 13.80
CA TYR A 299 7.18 21.63 13.59
C TYR A 299 6.84 21.93 12.14
N LEU A 300 6.16 20.97 11.47
CA LEU A 300 5.69 21.08 10.10
C LEU A 300 4.18 21.37 10.06
N SER A 301 3.69 21.83 8.92
CA SER A 301 2.26 21.95 8.64
C SER A 301 1.55 20.62 8.35
N CYS A 302 2.30 19.52 8.24
CA CYS A 302 1.79 18.16 8.11
C CYS A 302 2.42 17.21 9.13
N GLY A 303 1.77 16.11 9.42
CA GLY A 303 2.23 15.11 10.38
C GLY A 303 1.43 13.81 10.27
N LYS A 304 1.37 13.07 11.37
CA LYS A 304 0.72 11.77 11.47
C LYS A 304 -0.72 11.78 10.96
N PHE A 305 -1.48 12.83 11.29
CA PHE A 305 -2.91 12.93 10.96
C PHE A 305 -3.19 13.59 9.61
N SER A 306 -2.16 14.01 8.90
CA SER A 306 -2.28 14.71 7.62
C SER A 306 -1.38 14.15 6.52
N GLY A 307 -1.17 12.82 6.53
CA GLY A 307 -0.49 12.10 5.46
C GLY A 307 0.75 11.31 5.87
N LEU A 308 1.27 11.49 7.08
CA LEU A 308 2.47 10.80 7.57
C LEU A 308 2.11 9.78 8.67
N TYR A 309 1.02 9.06 8.49
CA TYR A 309 0.48 8.14 9.51
C TYR A 309 1.51 7.12 10.03
N GLU A 310 2.42 6.68 9.18
CA GLU A 310 3.43 5.66 9.49
C GLU A 310 4.74 6.24 10.07
N MET A 311 4.77 7.52 10.43
CA MET A 311 5.97 8.20 10.94
C MET A 311 6.47 7.68 12.30
N ASP A 312 5.73 6.81 12.95
CA ASP A 312 6.15 6.09 14.14
C ASP A 312 7.02 4.86 13.83
N ALA A 313 6.97 4.34 12.62
CA ALA A 313 7.72 3.16 12.18
C ALA A 313 8.85 3.48 11.20
N VAL A 314 8.70 4.53 10.40
CA VAL A 314 9.68 4.97 9.39
C VAL A 314 9.89 6.49 9.46
N GLN A 315 11.03 6.95 8.97
CA GLN A 315 11.24 8.34 8.64
C GLN A 315 11.10 8.53 7.13
N TYR A 316 10.50 9.65 6.74
CA TYR A 316 10.42 10.09 5.35
C TYR A 316 11.57 11.06 5.06
N PRO A 317 12.27 10.94 3.92
CA PRO A 317 13.29 11.89 3.54
C PRO A 317 12.72 13.31 3.41
N LEU A 318 13.38 14.28 4.03
CA LEU A 318 13.00 15.69 3.96
C LEU A 318 13.94 16.45 3.04
N VAL A 319 13.37 17.34 2.22
CA VAL A 319 14.11 18.28 1.37
C VAL A 319 13.66 19.69 1.71
N PHE A 320 14.63 20.58 1.95
CA PHE A 320 14.42 21.99 2.22
C PHE A 320 14.90 22.79 0.99
N PRO A 321 14.05 23.02 -0.02
CA PRO A 321 14.49 23.49 -1.34
C PRO A 321 15.13 24.90 -1.31
N THR A 322 14.78 25.71 -0.32
CA THR A 322 15.34 27.07 -0.13
C THR A 322 16.60 27.11 0.74
N HIS A 323 17.02 25.95 1.29
CA HIS A 323 18.14 25.85 2.24
C HIS A 323 19.16 24.77 1.84
N LEU A 324 19.29 24.51 0.54
CA LEU A 324 20.24 23.51 0.06
C LEU A 324 21.68 23.86 0.45
N GLY A 325 22.36 22.94 1.15
CA GLY A 325 23.74 23.12 1.59
C GLY A 325 23.91 24.03 2.82
N ALA A 326 22.83 24.44 3.48
CA ALA A 326 22.92 25.20 4.72
C ALA A 326 23.50 24.35 5.88
N PRO A 327 24.14 24.94 6.88
CA PRO A 327 24.50 24.27 8.13
C PRO A 327 23.25 23.62 8.77
N THR A 328 23.42 22.46 9.38
CA THR A 328 22.32 21.69 9.96
C THR A 328 22.45 21.49 11.47
N VAL A 329 21.31 21.31 12.12
CA VAL A 329 21.20 20.92 13.52
C VAL A 329 20.33 19.66 13.65
N PRO A 330 20.60 18.79 14.64
CA PRO A 330 19.76 17.66 14.92
C PRO A 330 18.43 18.12 15.53
N ALA A 331 17.29 17.63 15.00
CA ALA A 331 15.97 18.01 15.46
C ALA A 331 15.01 16.82 15.52
N VAL A 332 14.04 16.89 16.43
CA VAL A 332 12.83 16.06 16.37
C VAL A 332 11.88 16.71 15.37
N VAL A 333 11.38 15.94 14.41
CA VAL A 333 10.36 16.40 13.47
C VAL A 333 8.98 16.06 14.01
N ALA A 334 8.08 17.03 14.03
CA ALA A 334 6.73 16.91 14.56
C ALA A 334 5.70 17.55 13.62
N GLY A 335 4.49 17.02 13.63
CA GLY A 335 3.34 17.63 12.98
C GLY A 335 2.73 18.78 13.80
N PRO A 336 1.63 19.37 13.29
CA PRO A 336 1.05 20.56 13.85
C PRO A 336 0.05 20.30 14.99
N THR A 337 -0.31 19.04 15.24
CA THR A 337 -1.44 18.74 16.13
C THR A 337 -1.04 18.75 17.62
N CYS A 338 -2.04 18.77 18.49
CA CYS A 338 -1.84 18.68 19.94
C CYS A 338 -1.60 17.25 20.44
N ASP A 339 -1.52 16.28 19.54
CA ASP A 339 -1.23 14.90 19.91
C ASP A 339 0.29 14.70 20.06
N SER A 340 0.70 14.07 21.16
CA SER A 340 2.11 13.79 21.44
C SER A 340 2.72 12.75 20.46
N ASP A 341 1.89 11.92 19.83
CA ASP A 341 2.31 10.92 18.85
C ASP A 341 2.45 11.51 17.43
N ASP A 342 2.15 12.80 17.25
CA ASP A 342 2.36 13.52 16.00
C ASP A 342 3.81 13.98 15.86
N ALA A 343 4.76 13.08 16.06
CA ALA A 343 6.19 13.34 15.99
C ALA A 343 6.97 12.06 15.65
N TYR A 344 8.16 12.23 15.06
CA TYR A 344 9.14 11.14 15.00
C TYR A 344 9.63 10.79 16.39
N SER A 345 10.04 9.52 16.56
CA SER A 345 10.63 9.10 17.82
C SER A 345 11.91 9.86 18.10
N HIS A 346 11.90 10.69 19.15
CA HIS A 346 13.08 11.45 19.60
C HIS A 346 14.09 10.58 20.37
N LYS A 347 13.75 9.33 20.67
CA LYS A 347 14.64 8.38 21.36
C LYS A 347 15.54 7.60 20.42
N GLU A 348 15.16 7.50 19.14
CA GLU A 348 15.82 6.60 18.19
C GLU A 348 16.63 7.32 17.11
N GLY A 349 16.17 8.46 16.59
CA GLY A 349 16.91 9.18 15.57
C GLY A 349 16.45 10.62 15.38
N LEU A 350 17.38 11.55 15.45
CA LEU A 350 17.16 12.95 15.14
C LEU A 350 17.43 13.21 13.66
N VAL A 351 16.61 14.05 13.06
CA VAL A 351 16.76 14.45 11.66
C VAL A 351 17.67 15.68 11.58
N GLN A 352 18.62 15.68 10.64
CA GLN A 352 19.44 16.84 10.35
C GLN A 352 18.63 17.84 9.54
N VAL A 353 18.38 19.02 10.10
CA VAL A 353 17.59 20.08 9.47
C VAL A 353 18.37 21.39 9.41
N PRO A 354 18.17 22.27 8.40
CA PRO A 354 18.83 23.56 8.36
C PRO A 354 18.58 24.37 9.63
N GLU A 355 19.64 24.97 10.18
CA GLU A 355 19.57 25.73 11.46
C GLU A 355 18.80 27.04 11.38
N ASN A 356 18.68 27.61 10.17
CA ASN A 356 18.09 28.90 9.89
C ASN A 356 16.69 28.87 9.31
N LEU A 357 15.97 27.74 9.47
CA LEU A 357 14.58 27.59 9.00
C LEU A 357 13.66 28.63 9.66
N ALA A 358 12.86 29.28 8.82
CA ALA A 358 11.83 30.23 9.21
C ALA A 358 10.40 29.67 9.00
N SER A 359 9.43 30.25 9.70
CA SER A 359 8.03 29.94 9.50
C SER A 359 7.61 30.28 8.06
N GLY A 360 6.97 29.31 7.38
CA GLY A 360 6.56 29.43 5.99
C GLY A 360 7.52 28.81 4.97
N ASP A 361 8.76 28.48 5.36
CA ASP A 361 9.70 27.82 4.45
C ASP A 361 9.14 26.50 3.91
N PRO A 362 9.30 26.24 2.60
CA PRO A 362 8.81 25.02 2.01
C PRO A 362 9.62 23.80 2.45
N VAL A 363 8.93 22.71 2.70
CA VAL A 363 9.50 21.40 2.98
C VAL A 363 8.86 20.37 2.06
N TRP A 364 9.65 19.53 1.44
CA TRP A 364 9.15 18.38 0.69
C TRP A 364 9.42 17.10 1.49
N VAL A 365 8.36 16.36 1.77
CA VAL A 365 8.41 15.06 2.42
C VAL A 365 8.26 14.01 1.33
N LEU A 366 9.32 13.26 1.06
CA LEU A 366 9.40 12.32 -0.05
C LEU A 366 8.88 10.94 0.32
N SER A 367 8.58 10.11 -0.70
CA SER A 367 8.17 8.70 -0.56
C SER A 367 6.90 8.48 0.27
N CYS A 368 5.99 9.45 0.32
CA CYS A 368 4.73 9.37 1.07
C CYS A 368 3.49 9.16 0.17
N GLY A 369 3.66 8.56 -1.03
CA GLY A 369 2.53 8.27 -1.92
C GLY A 369 1.63 7.12 -1.47
N ALA A 370 2.06 6.30 -0.51
CA ALA A 370 1.28 5.21 0.03
C ALA A 370 0.73 5.55 1.42
N TYR A 371 -0.53 5.20 1.66
CA TYR A 371 -1.21 5.37 2.95
C TYR A 371 -1.25 6.81 3.48
N ALA A 372 -1.03 7.79 2.61
CA ALA A 372 -1.20 9.20 2.93
C ALA A 372 -2.70 9.57 2.87
N THR A 373 -3.30 9.59 1.70
CA THR A 373 -4.71 10.01 1.52
C THR A 373 -5.71 9.15 2.28
N SER A 374 -5.44 7.85 2.41
CA SER A 374 -6.33 6.91 3.10
C SER A 374 -6.33 7.05 4.63
N TYR A 375 -5.29 7.66 5.20
CA TYR A 375 -5.16 7.84 6.65
C TYR A 375 -5.18 9.31 7.11
N MET A 376 -5.47 10.25 6.21
CA MET A 376 -5.70 11.65 6.59
C MET A 376 -7.00 11.78 7.38
N THR A 377 -6.95 12.47 8.51
CA THR A 377 -8.14 12.79 9.30
C THR A 377 -8.68 14.16 8.94
N ARG A 378 -10.00 14.30 9.04
CA ARG A 378 -10.68 15.60 8.95
C ARG A 378 -11.24 15.97 10.32
N GLY A 379 -11.01 17.20 10.74
CA GLY A 379 -11.59 17.73 11.98
C GLY A 379 -10.73 17.60 13.22
N PHE A 380 -9.69 16.78 13.26
CA PHE A 380 -8.78 16.75 14.41
C PHE A 380 -8.00 18.07 14.49
N ASN A 381 -8.14 18.78 15.61
CA ASN A 381 -7.67 20.14 15.86
C ASN A 381 -8.07 21.19 14.78
N GLY A 382 -8.99 20.88 13.88
CA GLY A 382 -9.44 21.80 12.82
C GLY A 382 -8.47 21.95 11.64
N PHE A 383 -7.40 21.15 11.57
CA PHE A 383 -6.48 21.19 10.44
C PHE A 383 -7.10 20.57 9.18
N THR A 384 -6.90 21.24 8.04
CA THR A 384 -7.33 20.74 6.73
C THR A 384 -6.23 19.86 6.15
N PRO A 385 -6.56 18.62 5.76
CA PRO A 385 -5.58 17.74 5.11
C PRO A 385 -5.05 18.34 3.80
N PRO A 386 -3.76 18.13 3.46
CA PRO A 386 -3.20 18.49 2.16
C PRO A 386 -4.03 17.91 1.02
N GLN A 387 -4.29 18.73 -0.01
CA GLN A 387 -5.07 18.29 -1.15
C GLN A 387 -4.21 17.44 -2.09
N PRO A 388 -4.72 16.30 -2.60
CA PRO A 388 -4.00 15.50 -3.58
C PRO A 388 -4.00 16.21 -4.95
N VAL A 389 -2.85 16.19 -5.61
CA VAL A 389 -2.63 16.71 -6.97
C VAL A 389 -1.87 15.65 -7.75
N CYS A 390 -2.43 15.19 -8.86
CA CYS A 390 -1.77 14.26 -9.75
C CYS A 390 -1.06 14.97 -10.90
N THR A 391 0.13 14.52 -11.27
CA THR A 391 0.92 15.04 -12.39
C THR A 391 1.32 13.89 -13.33
N GLY A 392 1.63 14.19 -14.60
CA GLY A 392 2.13 13.19 -15.56
C GLY A 392 1.08 12.22 -16.10
N GLY A 393 -0.19 12.47 -15.87
CA GLY A 393 -1.29 11.76 -16.55
C GLY A 393 -1.46 12.20 -18.00
N PRO A 394 -2.24 11.45 -18.81
CA PRO A 394 -2.74 12.00 -20.07
C PRO A 394 -3.45 13.30 -19.76
N ALA A 395 -3.19 14.35 -20.55
CA ALA A 395 -3.84 15.65 -20.36
C ALA A 395 -5.34 15.42 -20.18
N SER A 396 -5.88 15.75 -19.01
CA SER A 396 -7.31 15.68 -18.76
C SER A 396 -7.98 16.61 -19.76
N ALA A 397 -8.69 16.04 -20.72
CA ALA A 397 -9.58 16.80 -21.57
C ALA A 397 -10.76 17.25 -20.70
N GLY A 398 -10.72 18.48 -20.27
CA GLY A 398 -11.93 19.17 -19.88
C GLY A 398 -12.11 19.48 -18.41
N GLY A 399 -12.05 20.78 -18.12
CA GLY A 399 -13.13 21.44 -17.44
C GLY A 399 -13.04 21.60 -15.95
N LEU A 400 -12.50 22.71 -15.56
CA LEU A 400 -12.98 23.45 -14.38
C LEU A 400 -14.51 23.57 -14.44
N GLY A 401 -15.20 22.67 -13.80
CA GLY A 401 -16.61 22.82 -13.48
C GLY A 401 -16.72 23.48 -12.12
N GLU A 402 -16.90 24.77 -12.08
CA GLU A 402 -17.42 25.46 -10.90
C GLU A 402 -18.76 24.84 -10.51
N GLY A 403 -18.78 24.07 -9.42
CA GLY A 403 -20.02 23.66 -8.77
C GLY A 403 -20.66 24.84 -8.05
N PRO A 404 -21.99 24.94 -8.03
CA PRO A 404 -22.70 26.12 -7.52
C PRO A 404 -22.53 26.26 -6.01
N LYS A 405 -22.24 27.48 -5.60
CA LYS A 405 -22.37 27.95 -4.22
C LYS A 405 -23.84 27.79 -3.78
N ARG A 406 -24.07 26.94 -2.78
CA ARG A 406 -25.12 27.14 -1.75
C ARG A 406 -24.73 26.37 -0.49
#